data_53b0571f14eea2ab88534dc414e01dac
#
_entry.id   53b0571f14eea2ab88534dc414e01dac
#
_cell.length_a   1.000
_cell.length_b   1.000
_cell.length_c   1.000
_cell.angle_alpha   90.00
_cell.angle_beta   90.00
_cell.angle_gamma   90.00
#
_symmetry.space_group_name_H-M   'P 1'
#
loop_
_entity.id
_entity.type
_entity.pdbx_description
1 polymer ?
#
loop_
_entity_poly.entity_id
_entity_poly.type
_entity_poly.pdbx_seq_one_letter_code
_entity_poly.pdbx_strand_id
1 'polypeptide(L)'
;MRRPEINLKPNNTLIFFDEMQECVSTATSLKAFREDGRYDVICSDSLMGINYKKIESNSVGNKEDYILHSMDFEEFLWAKGYNEDQIEDLYVCMKECRPLSQTQFDVMMMNFRDYMITGGMPAIVSKYIENKNFSGILKMQQQILLDYEEDITKYASGLDQSKILTVYKNIPVFLGNENKKFQITKIQDGARNREYIGTIEWLKNAGIINVCYCLSTPELPLKGNYNPDNYRVYFSDTGLLIGSLDEEAQEDLRNNQNFNTYKGAVYENVVADMLVKAGYSLFFYRNDKSTIEMDFFVRDKNSLIPVEVKANDGCTA
;
A
#
# COMPACT_ATOMS: atom_id res chain seq x y z
N MET A 1 38.14 -21.44 -6.31
CA MET A 1 38.23 -20.09 -5.79
C MET A 1 38.23 -20.16 -4.27
N ARG A 2 39.24 -19.64 -3.56
CA ARG A 2 39.17 -19.49 -2.10
C ARG A 2 38.17 -18.41 -1.78
N ARG A 3 37.18 -18.71 -0.92
CA ARG A 3 36.25 -17.69 -0.38
C ARG A 3 37.13 -16.71 0.45
N PRO A 4 36.95 -15.40 0.32
CA PRO A 4 37.66 -14.45 1.18
C PRO A 4 37.30 -14.75 2.64
N GLU A 5 38.30 -14.80 3.52
CA GLU A 5 38.07 -14.87 4.96
C GLU A 5 37.48 -13.53 5.40
N ILE A 6 36.17 -13.53 5.74
CA ILE A 6 35.47 -12.37 6.29
C ILE A 6 35.84 -12.31 7.79
N ASN A 7 36.58 -11.30 8.19
CA ASN A 7 36.90 -11.08 9.60
C ASN A 7 35.77 -10.28 10.27
N LEU A 8 34.87 -11.00 10.92
CA LEU A 8 33.75 -10.40 11.66
C LEU A 8 34.28 -9.86 13.01
N LYS A 9 34.04 -8.57 13.26
CA LYS A 9 34.43 -7.91 14.52
C LYS A 9 33.19 -7.85 15.42
N PRO A 10 33.19 -8.50 16.61
CA PRO A 10 32.10 -8.40 17.57
C PRO A 10 31.74 -6.93 17.88
N ASN A 11 30.49 -6.63 18.04
CA ASN A 11 29.92 -5.29 18.36
C ASN A 11 30.27 -4.17 17.34
N ASN A 12 30.79 -4.54 16.15
CA ASN A 12 31.12 -3.59 15.09
C ASN A 12 30.88 -4.18 13.69
N THR A 13 30.07 -5.20 13.61
CA THR A 13 29.67 -5.83 12.33
C THR A 13 28.17 -6.00 12.31
N LEU A 14 27.52 -5.43 11.30
CA LEU A 14 26.15 -5.69 10.93
C LEU A 14 26.12 -6.85 9.94
N ILE A 15 25.30 -7.85 10.21
CA ILE A 15 25.00 -8.95 9.30
C ILE A 15 23.67 -8.65 8.62
N PHE A 16 23.67 -8.66 7.29
CA PHE A 16 22.46 -8.46 6.50
C PHE A 16 22.15 -9.72 5.69
N PHE A 17 20.98 -10.33 5.95
CA PHE A 17 20.46 -11.44 5.18
C PHE A 17 19.37 -10.95 4.25
N ASP A 18 19.68 -10.93 2.96
CA ASP A 18 18.72 -10.56 1.92
C ASP A 18 17.94 -11.79 1.45
N GLU A 19 16.65 -11.59 1.12
CA GLU A 19 15.74 -12.64 0.65
C GLU A 19 15.70 -13.87 1.59
N MET A 20 15.41 -13.63 2.87
CA MET A 20 15.47 -14.67 3.92
C MET A 20 14.56 -15.88 3.60
N GLN A 21 13.47 -15.69 2.86
CA GLN A 21 12.56 -16.76 2.44
C GLN A 21 13.22 -17.83 1.55
N GLU A 22 14.30 -17.49 0.86
CA GLU A 22 15.07 -18.45 0.05
C GLU A 22 15.97 -19.36 0.91
N CYS A 23 16.16 -19.01 2.19
CA CYS A 23 16.98 -19.78 3.12
C CYS A 23 16.31 -19.93 4.49
N VAL A 24 15.45 -20.93 4.64
CA VAL A 24 14.67 -21.21 5.86
C VAL A 24 15.56 -21.36 7.11
N SER A 25 16.79 -21.89 6.97
CA SER A 25 17.72 -22.05 8.08
C SER A 25 18.17 -20.70 8.66
N THR A 26 18.18 -19.62 7.88
CA THR A 26 18.47 -18.26 8.36
C THR A 26 17.42 -17.81 9.37
N ALA A 27 16.15 -17.98 9.07
CA ALA A 27 15.06 -17.64 9.99
C ALA A 27 15.16 -18.40 11.32
N THR A 28 15.53 -19.68 11.27
CA THR A 28 15.75 -20.51 12.47
C THR A 28 16.95 -20.04 13.29
N SER A 29 17.98 -19.49 12.62
CA SER A 29 19.22 -19.05 13.28
C SER A 29 19.11 -17.69 14.00
N LEU A 30 18.08 -16.89 13.72
CA LEU A 30 17.89 -15.55 14.33
C LEU A 30 17.89 -15.59 15.86
N LYS A 31 17.30 -16.64 16.46
CA LYS A 31 17.33 -16.84 17.91
C LYS A 31 18.76 -17.01 18.43
N ALA A 32 19.58 -17.80 17.73
CA ALA A 32 20.98 -18.02 18.12
C ALA A 32 21.81 -16.75 18.00
N PHE A 33 21.58 -15.91 16.98
CA PHE A 33 22.24 -14.60 16.86
C PHE A 33 21.88 -13.67 18.02
N ARG A 34 20.60 -13.65 18.44
CA ARG A 34 20.20 -12.86 19.59
C ARG A 34 20.81 -13.35 20.91
N GLU A 35 20.86 -14.67 21.11
CA GLU A 35 21.47 -15.27 22.30
C GLU A 35 22.98 -15.04 22.35
N ASP A 36 23.65 -15.07 21.20
CA ASP A 36 25.07 -14.79 21.05
C ASP A 36 25.41 -13.30 21.31
N GLY A 37 24.56 -12.38 20.87
CA GLY A 37 24.64 -10.94 21.14
C GLY A 37 25.88 -10.21 20.62
N ARG A 38 26.74 -10.87 19.83
CA ARG A 38 27.96 -10.27 19.28
C ARG A 38 27.76 -9.44 18.02
N TYR A 39 26.65 -9.64 17.32
CA TYR A 39 26.40 -9.05 16.01
C TYR A 39 24.97 -8.55 15.93
N ASP A 40 24.78 -7.37 15.34
CA ASP A 40 23.47 -6.91 14.90
C ASP A 40 23.11 -7.62 13.60
N VAL A 41 21.84 -8.03 13.48
CA VAL A 41 21.34 -8.77 12.32
C VAL A 41 20.11 -8.07 11.78
N ILE A 42 20.08 -7.80 10.48
CA ILE A 42 18.92 -7.35 9.73
C ILE A 42 18.61 -8.40 8.66
N CYS A 43 17.35 -8.67 8.46
CA CYS A 43 16.87 -9.58 7.41
C CYS A 43 15.87 -8.83 6.53
N SER A 44 15.94 -9.02 5.22
CA SER A 44 14.87 -8.64 4.29
C SER A 44 14.08 -9.87 3.83
N ASP A 45 12.80 -9.66 3.53
CA ASP A 45 11.91 -10.69 3.00
C ASP A 45 10.83 -10.01 2.16
N SER A 46 10.65 -10.42 0.90
CA SER A 46 9.68 -9.81 -0.02
C SER A 46 8.23 -10.28 0.21
N LEU A 47 8.05 -11.39 0.92
CA LEU A 47 6.74 -12.02 1.14
C LEU A 47 6.57 -12.50 2.60
N MET A 48 6.85 -11.61 3.55
CA MET A 48 6.74 -11.91 4.99
C MET A 48 5.34 -12.44 5.35
N GLY A 49 5.29 -13.66 5.88
CA GLY A 49 4.07 -14.32 6.35
C GLY A 49 3.55 -15.46 5.48
N ILE A 50 3.99 -15.57 4.22
CA ILE A 50 3.45 -16.61 3.31
C ILE A 50 4.18 -17.95 3.48
N ASN A 51 5.46 -17.94 3.81
CA ASN A 51 6.28 -19.17 3.92
C ASN A 51 6.62 -19.63 5.34
N TYR A 52 6.08 -19.00 6.39
CA TYR A 52 6.36 -19.39 7.78
C TYR A 52 5.97 -20.84 8.13
N LYS A 53 5.13 -21.50 7.32
CA LYS A 53 4.78 -22.92 7.53
C LYS A 53 5.96 -23.89 7.42
N LYS A 54 7.11 -23.46 6.87
CA LYS A 54 8.31 -24.29 6.72
C LYS A 54 9.39 -24.02 7.77
N ILE A 55 9.20 -23.01 8.64
CA ILE A 55 10.17 -22.63 9.66
C ILE A 55 9.95 -23.52 10.88
N GLU A 56 10.94 -24.34 11.22
CA GLU A 56 10.89 -25.29 12.35
C GLU A 56 10.81 -24.60 13.72
N SER A 57 11.30 -23.37 13.83
CA SER A 57 11.25 -22.57 15.07
C SER A 57 11.02 -21.10 14.74
N ASN A 58 9.89 -20.56 15.19
CA ASN A 58 9.62 -19.14 15.12
C ASN A 58 10.47 -18.38 16.15
N SER A 59 11.14 -17.32 15.71
CA SER A 59 11.95 -16.43 16.56
C SER A 59 11.06 -15.46 17.39
N VAL A 60 9.94 -15.97 17.93
CA VAL A 60 8.98 -15.15 18.70
C VAL A 60 9.69 -14.51 19.90
N GLY A 61 9.55 -13.19 20.03
CA GLY A 61 10.21 -12.41 21.07
C GLY A 61 11.71 -12.14 20.85
N ASN A 62 12.28 -12.61 19.73
CA ASN A 62 13.70 -12.44 19.41
C ASN A 62 13.94 -11.61 18.13
N LYS A 63 12.91 -10.95 17.61
CA LYS A 63 12.96 -10.08 16.43
C LYS A 63 12.00 -8.90 16.59
N GLU A 64 12.27 -7.86 15.86
CA GLU A 64 11.38 -6.73 15.64
C GLU A 64 11.10 -6.63 14.15
N ASP A 65 9.83 -6.54 13.77
CA ASP A 65 9.41 -6.53 12.37
C ASP A 65 9.09 -5.09 11.94
N TYR A 66 9.68 -4.68 10.83
CA TYR A 66 9.44 -3.40 10.17
C TYR A 66 8.85 -3.64 8.79
N ILE A 67 7.83 -2.88 8.43
CA ILE A 67 7.25 -2.91 7.09
C ILE A 67 7.86 -1.74 6.31
N LEU A 68 8.58 -2.05 5.22
CA LEU A 68 9.05 -1.05 4.29
C LEU A 68 7.99 -0.86 3.20
N HIS A 69 7.30 0.26 3.25
CA HIS A 69 6.33 0.65 2.23
C HIS A 69 7.02 1.23 0.99
N SER A 70 6.29 1.34 -0.12
CA SER A 70 6.70 2.22 -1.21
C SER A 70 6.75 3.68 -0.73
N MET A 71 7.52 4.54 -1.42
CA MET A 71 7.71 5.95 -1.04
C MET A 71 6.36 6.66 -0.91
N ASP A 72 6.23 7.48 0.12
CA ASP A 72 5.09 8.38 0.27
C ASP A 72 5.25 9.67 -0.56
N PHE A 73 4.27 10.59 -0.44
CA PHE A 73 4.33 11.83 -1.22
C PHE A 73 5.45 12.76 -0.77
N GLU A 74 5.79 12.78 0.51
CA GLU A 74 6.89 13.58 1.03
C GLU A 74 8.23 13.05 0.52
N GLU A 75 8.46 11.74 0.58
CA GLU A 75 9.65 11.08 0.03
C GLU A 75 9.77 11.29 -1.48
N PHE A 76 8.64 11.30 -2.20
CA PHE A 76 8.59 11.65 -3.63
C PHE A 76 9.00 13.10 -3.87
N LEU A 77 8.58 14.05 -3.02
CA LEU A 77 9.03 15.44 -3.10
C LEU A 77 10.53 15.57 -2.82
N TRP A 78 11.07 14.84 -1.85
CA TRP A 78 12.51 14.77 -1.62
C TRP A 78 13.27 14.26 -2.85
N ALA A 79 12.77 13.19 -3.48
CA ALA A 79 13.35 12.68 -4.73
C ALA A 79 13.29 13.70 -5.87
N LYS A 80 12.30 14.60 -5.89
CA LYS A 80 12.21 15.75 -6.82
C LYS A 80 13.14 16.89 -6.46
N GLY A 81 13.85 16.84 -5.33
CA GLY A 81 14.83 17.85 -4.88
C GLY A 81 14.25 18.90 -3.92
N TYR A 82 13.07 18.69 -3.36
CA TYR A 82 12.58 19.53 -2.26
C TYR A 82 13.45 19.26 -1.02
N ASN A 83 13.79 20.32 -0.29
CA ASN A 83 14.54 20.22 0.96
C ASN A 83 13.61 20.24 2.18
N GLU A 84 14.18 19.95 3.35
CA GLU A 84 13.43 19.91 4.61
C GLU A 84 12.70 21.22 4.93
N ASP A 85 13.32 22.38 4.69
CA ASP A 85 12.70 23.68 4.96
C ASP A 85 11.43 23.91 4.12
N GLN A 86 11.47 23.50 2.83
CA GLN A 86 10.31 23.61 1.94
C GLN A 86 9.16 22.69 2.36
N ILE A 87 9.48 21.51 2.87
CA ILE A 87 8.47 20.57 3.39
C ILE A 87 7.90 21.10 4.70
N GLU A 88 8.73 21.59 5.63
CA GLU A 88 8.24 22.17 6.89
C GLU A 88 7.34 23.40 6.65
N ASP A 89 7.64 24.25 5.66
CA ASP A 89 6.77 25.36 5.28
C ASP A 89 5.37 24.90 4.87
N LEU A 90 5.26 23.75 4.14
CA LEU A 90 3.96 23.16 3.81
C LEU A 90 3.22 22.67 5.07
N TYR A 91 3.92 22.02 5.98
CA TYR A 91 3.34 21.58 7.26
C TYR A 91 2.88 22.75 8.14
N VAL A 92 3.65 23.85 8.17
CA VAL A 92 3.25 25.09 8.87
C VAL A 92 1.96 25.65 8.28
N CYS A 93 1.85 25.73 6.95
CA CYS A 93 0.60 26.16 6.31
C CYS A 93 -0.59 25.27 6.70
N MET A 94 -0.40 23.95 6.76
CA MET A 94 -1.46 23.03 7.19
C MET A 94 -1.84 23.23 8.66
N LYS A 95 -0.87 23.30 9.57
CA LYS A 95 -1.10 23.49 11.02
C LYS A 95 -1.82 24.80 11.33
N GLU A 96 -1.47 25.87 10.62
CA GLU A 96 -2.04 27.19 10.79
C GLU A 96 -3.35 27.40 10.00
N CYS A 97 -3.80 26.41 9.24
CA CYS A 97 -4.92 26.53 8.29
C CYS A 97 -4.73 27.73 7.32
N ARG A 98 -3.50 28.01 6.95
CA ARG A 98 -3.12 29.09 6.05
C ARG A 98 -3.10 28.58 4.61
N PRO A 99 -3.87 29.18 3.68
CA PRO A 99 -3.87 28.75 2.30
C PRO A 99 -2.50 28.97 1.65
N LEU A 100 -2.11 28.05 0.77
CA LEU A 100 -1.00 28.27 -0.14
C LEU A 100 -1.35 29.39 -1.14
N SER A 101 -0.35 30.10 -1.65
CA SER A 101 -0.56 30.95 -2.82
C SER A 101 -1.03 30.09 -4.01
N GLN A 102 -1.75 30.70 -4.97
CA GLN A 102 -2.26 29.96 -6.13
C GLN A 102 -1.13 29.23 -6.87
N THR A 103 0.01 29.86 -7.08
CA THR A 103 1.17 29.25 -7.73
C THR A 103 1.71 28.04 -6.95
N GLN A 104 1.83 28.15 -5.62
CA GLN A 104 2.28 27.04 -4.79
C GLN A 104 1.28 25.87 -4.84
N PHE A 105 -0.02 26.19 -4.76
CA PHE A 105 -1.07 25.19 -4.86
C PHE A 105 -1.02 24.45 -6.20
N ASP A 106 -0.92 25.18 -7.32
CA ASP A 106 -0.88 24.59 -8.66
C ASP A 106 0.35 23.68 -8.84
N VAL A 107 1.52 24.09 -8.33
CA VAL A 107 2.75 23.29 -8.35
C VAL A 107 2.60 22.03 -7.48
N MET A 108 2.03 22.14 -6.28
CA MET A 108 1.82 20.98 -5.41
C MET A 108 0.80 20.02 -6.02
N MET A 109 -0.28 20.52 -6.61
CA MET A 109 -1.27 19.68 -7.30
C MET A 109 -0.69 18.98 -8.53
N MET A 110 0.22 19.64 -9.25
CA MET A 110 0.95 18.99 -10.34
C MET A 110 1.84 17.87 -9.80
N ASN A 111 2.64 18.12 -8.75
CA ASN A 111 3.47 17.10 -8.11
C ASN A 111 2.65 15.94 -7.57
N PHE A 112 1.49 16.23 -7.00
CA PHE A 112 0.60 15.19 -6.47
C PHE A 112 0.00 14.32 -7.59
N ARG A 113 -0.36 14.89 -8.74
CA ARG A 113 -0.77 14.11 -9.91
C ARG A 113 0.38 13.27 -10.45
N ASP A 114 1.59 13.83 -10.52
CA ASP A 114 2.78 13.09 -10.92
C ASP A 114 3.00 11.88 -10.00
N TYR A 115 2.87 12.07 -8.67
CA TYR A 115 2.96 11.00 -7.69
C TYR A 115 1.85 9.94 -7.86
N MET A 116 0.60 10.35 -8.09
CA MET A 116 -0.49 9.40 -8.35
C MET A 116 -0.21 8.52 -9.57
N ILE A 117 0.42 9.09 -10.62
CA ILE A 117 0.76 8.37 -11.85
C ILE A 117 1.97 7.45 -11.64
N THR A 118 3.05 7.96 -11.03
CA THR A 118 4.28 7.17 -10.82
C THR A 118 4.10 6.14 -9.72
N GLY A 119 3.32 6.46 -8.69
CA GLY A 119 3.33 5.75 -7.42
C GLY A 119 4.60 6.01 -6.62
N GLY A 120 4.80 5.20 -5.59
CA GLY A 120 5.95 5.28 -4.69
C GLY A 120 6.98 4.17 -4.88
N MET A 121 6.86 3.29 -5.89
CA MET A 121 7.86 2.24 -6.12
C MET A 121 9.21 2.86 -6.48
N PRO A 122 10.31 2.62 -5.70
CA PRO A 122 11.56 3.36 -5.84
C PRO A 122 12.17 3.32 -7.24
N ALA A 123 12.13 2.16 -7.92
CA ALA A 123 12.65 2.03 -9.28
C ALA A 123 11.86 2.89 -10.29
N ILE A 124 10.53 3.02 -10.10
CA ILE A 124 9.67 3.83 -10.95
C ILE A 124 9.93 5.31 -10.69
N VAL A 125 10.00 5.71 -9.41
CA VAL A 125 10.31 7.10 -9.03
C VAL A 125 11.68 7.52 -9.56
N SER A 126 12.72 6.69 -9.38
CA SER A 126 14.05 6.94 -9.96
C SER A 126 14.00 7.19 -11.46
N LYS A 127 13.27 6.32 -12.18
CA LYS A 127 13.11 6.45 -13.63
C LYS A 127 12.40 7.74 -14.04
N TYR A 128 11.36 8.14 -13.29
CA TYR A 128 10.67 9.41 -13.50
C TYR A 128 11.58 10.62 -13.27
N ILE A 129 12.36 10.61 -12.20
CA ILE A 129 13.30 11.70 -11.87
C ILE A 129 14.40 11.83 -12.92
N GLU A 130 14.98 10.71 -13.38
CA GLU A 130 16.00 10.68 -14.42
C GLU A 130 15.49 11.23 -15.75
N ASN A 131 14.32 10.79 -16.18
CA ASN A 131 13.74 11.17 -17.47
C ASN A 131 13.04 12.53 -17.44
N LYS A 132 12.61 13.00 -16.27
CA LYS A 132 11.73 14.18 -16.08
C LYS A 132 10.44 14.11 -16.89
N ASN A 133 9.98 12.91 -17.19
CA ASN A 133 8.74 12.60 -17.89
C ASN A 133 8.30 11.15 -17.61
N PHE A 134 7.12 10.77 -18.11
CA PHE A 134 6.52 9.44 -17.86
C PHE A 134 6.96 8.36 -18.87
N SER A 135 7.96 8.62 -19.72
CA SER A 135 8.41 7.63 -20.73
C SER A 135 8.92 6.35 -20.06
N GLY A 136 8.30 5.23 -20.40
CA GLY A 136 8.63 3.90 -19.88
C GLY A 136 8.03 3.57 -18.50
N ILE A 137 7.38 4.53 -17.80
CA ILE A 137 6.76 4.30 -16.48
C ILE A 137 5.67 3.25 -16.57
N LEU A 138 4.72 3.39 -17.50
CA LEU A 138 3.63 2.43 -17.68
C LEU A 138 4.16 1.00 -17.90
N LYS A 139 5.18 0.85 -18.73
CA LYS A 139 5.79 -0.46 -18.99
C LYS A 139 6.40 -1.07 -17.73
N MET A 140 7.03 -0.27 -16.88
CA MET A 140 7.59 -0.75 -15.62
C MET A 140 6.48 -1.16 -14.65
N GLN A 141 5.40 -0.37 -14.54
CA GLN A 141 4.24 -0.69 -13.71
C GLN A 141 3.58 -1.99 -14.17
N GLN A 142 3.36 -2.15 -15.46
CA GLN A 142 2.81 -3.38 -16.04
C GLN A 142 3.71 -4.59 -15.80
N GLN A 143 5.04 -4.42 -15.86
CA GLN A 143 5.95 -5.51 -15.51
C GLN A 143 5.82 -5.92 -14.05
N ILE A 144 5.77 -4.98 -13.11
CA ILE A 144 5.58 -5.29 -11.68
C ILE A 144 4.24 -6.01 -11.45
N LEU A 145 3.18 -5.59 -12.14
CA LEU A 145 1.88 -6.27 -12.06
C LEU A 145 1.96 -7.72 -12.55
N LEU A 146 2.71 -7.99 -13.61
CA LEU A 146 2.98 -9.35 -14.11
C LEU A 146 3.84 -10.15 -13.12
N ASP A 147 4.88 -9.54 -12.55
CA ASP A 147 5.74 -10.17 -11.55
C ASP A 147 4.91 -10.61 -10.32
N TYR A 148 3.94 -9.79 -9.89
CA TYR A 148 2.99 -10.17 -8.82
C TYR A 148 2.10 -11.37 -9.22
N GLU A 149 1.67 -11.47 -10.49
CA GLU A 149 0.93 -12.65 -10.97
C GLU A 149 1.79 -13.92 -10.93
N GLU A 150 3.07 -13.82 -11.28
CA GLU A 150 4.03 -14.92 -11.19
C GLU A 150 4.27 -15.32 -9.73
N ASP A 151 4.44 -14.36 -8.82
CA ASP A 151 4.60 -14.59 -7.39
C ASP A 151 3.36 -15.25 -6.76
N ILE A 152 2.15 -14.80 -7.13
CA ILE A 152 0.90 -15.46 -6.73
C ILE A 152 0.94 -16.95 -7.15
N THR A 153 1.35 -17.22 -8.38
CA THR A 153 1.42 -18.57 -8.91
C THR A 153 2.49 -19.42 -8.20
N LYS A 154 3.63 -18.82 -7.85
CA LYS A 154 4.75 -19.50 -7.18
C LYS A 154 4.47 -19.78 -5.70
N TYR A 155 3.92 -18.81 -4.98
CA TYR A 155 3.89 -18.82 -3.51
C TYR A 155 2.52 -19.13 -2.89
N ALA A 156 1.42 -19.03 -3.61
CA ALA A 156 0.09 -19.34 -3.09
C ALA A 156 -0.17 -20.85 -2.96
N SER A 157 0.80 -21.59 -2.43
CA SER A 157 0.69 -23.03 -2.25
C SER A 157 -0.38 -23.38 -1.20
N GLY A 158 -1.28 -24.32 -1.53
CA GLY A 158 -2.36 -24.78 -0.64
C GLY A 158 -3.60 -23.88 -0.60
N LEU A 159 -3.63 -22.79 -1.37
CA LEU A 159 -4.79 -21.97 -1.68
C LEU A 159 -5.16 -22.13 -3.16
N ASP A 160 -6.38 -21.74 -3.49
CA ASP A 160 -6.81 -21.70 -4.89
C ASP A 160 -6.18 -20.47 -5.59
N GLN A 161 -5.07 -20.70 -6.28
CA GLN A 161 -4.32 -19.67 -7.03
C GLN A 161 -5.22 -18.93 -8.02
N SER A 162 -6.17 -19.65 -8.64
CA SER A 162 -7.09 -19.05 -9.60
C SER A 162 -8.00 -18.03 -8.94
N LYS A 163 -8.43 -18.28 -7.70
CA LYS A 163 -9.22 -17.30 -6.93
C LYS A 163 -8.42 -16.07 -6.58
N ILE A 164 -7.14 -16.24 -6.17
CA ILE A 164 -6.28 -15.11 -5.83
C ILE A 164 -6.05 -14.23 -7.06
N LEU A 165 -5.70 -14.84 -8.21
CA LEU A 165 -5.52 -14.12 -9.48
C LEU A 165 -6.82 -13.42 -9.92
N THR A 166 -7.97 -14.10 -9.76
CA THR A 166 -9.27 -13.53 -10.09
C THR A 166 -9.57 -12.30 -9.25
N VAL A 167 -9.35 -12.34 -7.94
CA VAL A 167 -9.52 -11.18 -7.07
C VAL A 167 -8.56 -10.06 -7.47
N TYR A 168 -7.28 -10.38 -7.61
CA TYR A 168 -6.23 -9.42 -7.97
C TYR A 168 -6.57 -8.64 -9.24
N LYS A 169 -6.94 -9.32 -10.32
CA LYS A 169 -7.28 -8.71 -11.61
C LYS A 169 -8.57 -7.88 -11.58
N ASN A 170 -9.45 -8.11 -10.61
CA ASN A 170 -10.70 -7.38 -10.51
C ASN A 170 -10.67 -6.20 -9.52
N ILE A 171 -9.55 -5.94 -8.84
CA ILE A 171 -9.44 -4.79 -7.92
C ILE A 171 -9.82 -3.47 -8.60
N PRO A 172 -9.30 -3.12 -9.81
CA PRO A 172 -9.66 -1.88 -10.50
C PRO A 172 -11.16 -1.76 -10.77
N VAL A 173 -11.80 -2.87 -11.12
CA VAL A 173 -13.25 -2.91 -11.40
C VAL A 173 -14.06 -2.61 -10.14
N PHE A 174 -13.66 -3.13 -8.98
CA PHE A 174 -14.35 -2.84 -7.72
C PHE A 174 -14.21 -1.40 -7.29
N LEU A 175 -13.03 -0.81 -7.47
CA LEU A 175 -12.80 0.58 -7.14
C LEU A 175 -13.60 1.54 -8.03
N GLY A 176 -13.83 1.19 -9.28
CA GLY A 176 -14.63 1.98 -10.23
C GLY A 176 -16.15 1.94 -10.01
N ASN A 177 -16.66 1.04 -9.16
CA ASN A 177 -18.10 0.97 -8.88
C ASN A 177 -18.54 2.03 -7.85
N GLU A 178 -19.73 2.58 -7.99
CA GLU A 178 -20.34 3.48 -6.99
C GLU A 178 -20.38 2.86 -5.59
N ASN A 179 -20.75 1.57 -5.52
CA ASN A 179 -20.65 0.81 -4.29
C ASN A 179 -19.32 0.04 -4.29
N LYS A 180 -18.30 0.63 -3.72
CA LYS A 180 -16.94 0.09 -3.64
C LYS A 180 -16.79 -1.12 -2.71
N LYS A 181 -17.91 -1.60 -2.13
CA LYS A 181 -17.92 -2.85 -1.35
C LYS A 181 -17.44 -3.99 -2.22
N PHE A 182 -16.42 -4.70 -1.75
CA PHE A 182 -15.96 -5.91 -2.40
C PHE A 182 -17.08 -6.97 -2.40
N GLN A 183 -17.53 -7.37 -3.57
CA GLN A 183 -18.62 -8.33 -3.75
C GLN A 183 -18.16 -9.44 -4.70
N ILE A 184 -17.76 -10.55 -4.13
CA ILE A 184 -17.25 -11.68 -4.91
C ILE A 184 -18.27 -12.25 -5.88
N THR A 185 -19.57 -12.13 -5.57
CA THR A 185 -20.68 -12.54 -6.45
C THR A 185 -20.69 -11.80 -7.79
N LYS A 186 -20.06 -10.62 -7.87
CA LYS A 186 -19.91 -9.89 -9.12
C LYS A 186 -18.78 -10.42 -10.01
N ILE A 187 -17.85 -11.18 -9.43
CA ILE A 187 -16.73 -11.81 -10.15
C ILE A 187 -17.13 -13.21 -10.63
N GLN A 188 -17.83 -13.96 -9.78
CA GLN A 188 -18.19 -15.33 -10.06
C GLN A 188 -19.59 -15.64 -9.50
N ASP A 189 -20.50 -15.99 -10.39
CA ASP A 189 -21.87 -16.36 -10.02
C ASP A 189 -21.86 -17.52 -9.02
N GLY A 190 -22.65 -17.38 -7.95
CA GLY A 190 -22.78 -18.37 -6.89
C GLY A 190 -21.62 -18.41 -5.89
N ALA A 191 -20.57 -17.63 -6.07
CA ALA A 191 -19.45 -17.55 -5.11
C ALA A 191 -19.90 -16.93 -3.79
N ARG A 192 -19.31 -17.42 -2.68
CA ARG A 192 -19.59 -16.90 -1.33
C ARG A 192 -18.34 -16.21 -0.75
N ASN A 193 -18.53 -15.08 -0.09
CA ASN A 193 -17.42 -14.31 0.51
C ASN A 193 -16.51 -15.21 1.39
N ARG A 194 -17.06 -16.11 2.17
CA ARG A 194 -16.28 -17.02 3.04
C ARG A 194 -15.27 -17.91 2.30
N GLU A 195 -15.48 -18.15 1.00
CA GLU A 195 -14.57 -18.98 0.18
C GLU A 195 -13.35 -18.20 -0.31
N TYR A 196 -13.38 -16.87 -0.14
CA TYR A 196 -12.36 -15.94 -0.58
C TYR A 196 -11.65 -15.20 0.56
N ILE A 197 -12.03 -15.46 1.83
CA ILE A 197 -11.38 -14.80 2.98
C ILE A 197 -9.87 -15.07 2.96
N GLY A 198 -9.45 -16.33 2.77
CA GLY A 198 -8.04 -16.68 2.67
C GLY A 198 -7.31 -16.02 1.49
N THR A 199 -8.04 -15.72 0.40
CA THR A 199 -7.52 -15.00 -0.77
C THR A 199 -7.20 -13.54 -0.44
N ILE A 200 -8.12 -12.83 0.21
CA ILE A 200 -7.93 -11.44 0.63
C ILE A 200 -6.82 -11.32 1.67
N GLU A 201 -6.82 -12.21 2.66
CA GLU A 201 -5.77 -12.28 3.69
C GLU A 201 -4.39 -12.52 3.05
N TRP A 202 -4.32 -13.40 2.05
CA TRP A 202 -3.07 -13.68 1.33
C TRP A 202 -2.54 -12.43 0.62
N LEU A 203 -3.38 -11.75 -0.19
CA LEU A 203 -3.00 -10.54 -0.93
C LEU A 203 -2.61 -9.39 0.03
N LYS A 204 -3.31 -9.26 1.16
CA LYS A 204 -2.99 -8.29 2.19
C LYS A 204 -1.63 -8.57 2.85
N ASN A 205 -1.39 -9.83 3.23
CA ASN A 205 -0.14 -10.24 3.86
C ASN A 205 1.06 -10.17 2.89
N ALA A 206 0.81 -10.34 1.59
CA ALA A 206 1.79 -10.11 0.54
C ALA A 206 2.10 -8.62 0.30
N GLY A 207 1.37 -7.70 0.96
CA GLY A 207 1.56 -6.26 0.79
C GLY A 207 1.07 -5.72 -0.56
N ILE A 208 0.28 -6.50 -1.31
CA ILE A 208 -0.25 -6.11 -2.63
C ILE A 208 -1.46 -5.19 -2.50
N ILE A 209 -2.26 -5.42 -1.45
CA ILE A 209 -3.50 -4.68 -1.20
C ILE A 209 -3.59 -4.13 0.21
N ASN A 210 -4.33 -3.05 0.35
CA ASN A 210 -4.82 -2.50 1.61
C ASN A 210 -6.31 -2.83 1.75
N VAL A 211 -6.72 -3.31 2.92
CA VAL A 211 -8.12 -3.66 3.21
C VAL A 211 -8.72 -2.66 4.18
N CYS A 212 -9.84 -2.05 3.80
CA CYS A 212 -10.60 -1.10 4.59
C CYS A 212 -11.92 -1.75 5.02
N TYR A 213 -12.12 -1.93 6.33
CA TYR A 213 -13.29 -2.60 6.86
C TYR A 213 -14.41 -1.63 7.21
N CYS A 214 -15.66 -2.04 6.99
CA CYS A 214 -16.83 -1.24 7.38
C CYS A 214 -17.04 -1.27 8.89
N LEU A 215 -17.17 -0.12 9.51
CA LEU A 215 -17.59 -0.03 10.91
C LEU A 215 -19.09 -0.36 11.04
N SER A 216 -19.44 -1.15 12.03
CA SER A 216 -20.83 -1.38 12.42
C SER A 216 -21.41 -0.14 13.11
N THR A 217 -20.59 0.49 13.96
CA THR A 217 -20.83 1.78 14.59
C THR A 217 -19.53 2.61 14.55
N PRO A 218 -19.61 3.93 14.23
CA PRO A 218 -18.42 4.79 14.20
C PRO A 218 -18.01 5.21 15.61
N GLU A 219 -17.51 4.25 16.39
CA GLU A 219 -17.13 4.41 17.80
C GLU A 219 -15.77 3.77 18.09
N LEU A 220 -15.11 4.22 19.13
CA LEU A 220 -13.88 3.61 19.63
C LEU A 220 -14.20 2.43 20.57
N PRO A 221 -13.41 1.35 20.57
CA PRO A 221 -12.23 1.10 19.72
C PRO A 221 -12.61 0.62 18.32
N LEU A 222 -11.97 1.16 17.27
CA LEU A 222 -12.28 0.83 15.88
C LEU A 222 -12.18 -0.68 15.58
N LYS A 223 -11.12 -1.33 16.07
CA LYS A 223 -10.90 -2.79 15.89
C LYS A 223 -11.93 -3.67 16.62
N GLY A 224 -12.75 -3.11 17.48
CA GLY A 224 -13.83 -3.82 18.16
C GLY A 224 -15.20 -3.68 17.48
N ASN A 225 -15.33 -2.76 16.51
CA ASN A 225 -16.62 -2.31 15.98
C ASN A 225 -16.74 -2.47 14.46
N TYR A 226 -15.93 -3.31 13.81
CA TYR A 226 -16.00 -3.50 12.36
C TYR A 226 -16.70 -4.82 11.97
N ASN A 227 -17.23 -4.84 10.76
CA ASN A 227 -17.80 -6.02 10.13
C ASN A 227 -16.76 -6.66 9.19
N PRO A 228 -16.24 -7.87 9.49
CA PRO A 228 -15.24 -8.53 8.67
C PRO A 228 -15.74 -8.95 7.28
N ASP A 229 -17.04 -9.08 7.09
CA ASP A 229 -17.66 -9.46 5.81
C ASP A 229 -17.98 -8.27 4.90
N ASN A 230 -17.73 -7.03 5.39
CA ASN A 230 -17.98 -5.81 4.65
C ASN A 230 -16.70 -4.98 4.57
N TYR A 231 -16.04 -4.99 3.42
CA TYR A 231 -14.76 -4.31 3.23
C TYR A 231 -14.62 -3.78 1.80
N ARG A 232 -13.69 -2.84 1.65
CA ARG A 232 -13.16 -2.32 0.39
C ARG A 232 -11.72 -2.76 0.25
N VAL A 233 -11.24 -2.87 -0.98
CA VAL A 233 -9.86 -3.26 -1.29
C VAL A 233 -9.23 -2.18 -2.15
N TYR A 234 -8.05 -1.73 -1.76
CA TYR A 234 -7.24 -0.74 -2.47
C TYR A 234 -5.89 -1.37 -2.86
N PHE A 235 -5.27 -0.91 -3.94
CA PHE A 235 -3.87 -1.23 -4.18
C PHE A 235 -2.98 -0.56 -3.13
N SER A 236 -1.89 -1.22 -2.75
CA SER A 236 -0.88 -0.68 -1.84
C SER A 236 0.01 0.39 -2.48
N ASP A 237 -0.14 0.61 -3.79
CA ASP A 237 0.53 1.67 -4.54
C ASP A 237 -0.40 2.18 -5.65
N THR A 238 -0.63 3.51 -5.68
CA THR A 238 -1.56 4.11 -6.63
C THR A 238 -1.04 4.08 -8.06
N GLY A 239 0.28 4.13 -8.26
CA GLY A 239 0.87 3.99 -9.58
C GLY A 239 0.60 2.61 -10.21
N LEU A 240 0.54 1.56 -9.39
CA LEU A 240 0.15 0.22 -9.87
C LEU A 240 -1.34 0.15 -10.22
N LEU A 241 -2.21 0.86 -9.47
CA LEU A 241 -3.61 1.00 -9.87
C LEU A 241 -3.72 1.65 -11.26
N ILE A 242 -3.02 2.77 -11.48
CA ILE A 242 -3.03 3.45 -12.79
C ILE A 242 -2.43 2.56 -13.88
N GLY A 243 -1.34 1.85 -13.59
CA GLY A 243 -0.70 0.91 -14.52
C GLY A 243 -1.57 -0.30 -14.89
N SER A 244 -2.58 -0.63 -14.08
CA SER A 244 -3.54 -1.71 -14.34
C SER A 244 -4.75 -1.29 -15.19
N LEU A 245 -4.87 0.01 -15.50
CA LEU A 245 -5.93 0.56 -16.36
C LEU A 245 -5.51 0.57 -17.84
N ASP A 246 -6.34 1.21 -18.67
CA ASP A 246 -6.05 1.39 -20.09
C ASP A 246 -4.76 2.19 -20.31
N GLU A 247 -4.11 2.01 -21.46
CA GLU A 247 -2.83 2.65 -21.75
C GLU A 247 -2.91 4.18 -21.71
N GLU A 248 -4.07 4.75 -22.05
CA GLU A 248 -4.34 6.18 -22.03
C GLU A 248 -4.58 6.76 -20.63
N ALA A 249 -4.82 5.93 -19.62
CA ALA A 249 -5.19 6.38 -18.27
C ALA A 249 -4.16 7.32 -17.63
N GLN A 250 -2.86 7.12 -17.89
CA GLN A 250 -1.82 8.02 -17.39
C GLN A 250 -1.95 9.43 -17.99
N GLU A 251 -2.20 9.52 -19.30
CA GLU A 251 -2.36 10.81 -19.99
C GLU A 251 -3.67 11.49 -19.57
N ASP A 252 -4.74 10.74 -19.44
CA ASP A 252 -6.04 11.24 -18.95
C ASP A 252 -5.92 11.82 -17.53
N LEU A 253 -5.20 11.14 -16.63
CA LEU A 253 -4.97 11.65 -15.29
C LEU A 253 -4.12 12.93 -15.28
N ARG A 254 -3.06 12.99 -16.11
CA ARG A 254 -2.25 14.20 -16.26
C ARG A 254 -3.08 15.40 -16.69
N ASN A 255 -3.91 15.20 -17.71
CA ASN A 255 -4.75 16.23 -18.29
C ASN A 255 -6.03 16.49 -17.50
N ASN A 256 -6.25 15.74 -16.41
CA ASN A 256 -7.47 15.80 -15.59
C ASN A 256 -8.74 15.58 -16.45
N GLN A 257 -8.70 14.61 -17.35
CA GLN A 257 -9.74 14.29 -18.33
C GLN A 257 -10.21 12.83 -18.16
N ASN A 258 -11.36 12.49 -18.72
CA ASN A 258 -11.90 11.15 -18.93
C ASN A 258 -12.09 10.24 -17.69
N PHE A 259 -11.62 10.61 -16.51
CA PHE A 259 -11.75 9.78 -15.32
C PHE A 259 -13.16 9.81 -14.69
N ASN A 260 -13.94 10.86 -14.93
CA ASN A 260 -15.31 10.99 -14.41
C ASN A 260 -15.48 10.44 -12.98
N THR A 261 -16.34 9.42 -12.81
CA THR A 261 -16.55 8.74 -11.52
C THR A 261 -15.34 7.98 -11.01
N TYR A 262 -14.47 7.48 -11.92
CA TYR A 262 -13.26 6.74 -11.53
C TYR A 262 -12.21 7.62 -10.85
N LYS A 263 -12.24 8.95 -11.10
CA LYS A 263 -11.36 9.90 -10.43
C LYS A 263 -11.44 9.79 -8.90
N GLY A 264 -12.65 9.67 -8.36
CA GLY A 264 -12.86 9.44 -6.92
C GLY A 264 -12.15 8.18 -6.41
N ALA A 265 -12.19 7.10 -7.19
CA ALA A 265 -11.52 5.84 -6.84
C ALA A 265 -9.99 5.99 -6.74
N VAL A 266 -9.37 6.71 -7.67
CA VAL A 266 -7.92 6.98 -7.65
C VAL A 266 -7.54 7.81 -6.43
N TYR A 267 -8.30 8.88 -6.13
CA TYR A 267 -8.04 9.73 -4.96
C TYR A 267 -8.24 8.97 -3.64
N GLU A 268 -9.27 8.11 -3.55
CA GLU A 268 -9.42 7.27 -2.36
C GLU A 268 -8.31 6.25 -2.23
N ASN A 269 -7.83 5.67 -3.34
CA ASN A 269 -6.71 4.73 -3.28
C ASN A 269 -5.44 5.39 -2.75
N VAL A 270 -5.10 6.60 -3.23
CA VAL A 270 -3.90 7.29 -2.75
C VAL A 270 -4.03 7.68 -1.28
N VAL A 271 -5.22 8.13 -0.84
CA VAL A 271 -5.45 8.45 0.58
C VAL A 271 -5.39 7.19 1.45
N ALA A 272 -5.97 6.08 0.99
CA ALA A 272 -5.86 4.79 1.69
C ALA A 272 -4.40 4.36 1.87
N ASP A 273 -3.60 4.45 0.81
CA ASP A 273 -2.17 4.13 0.82
C ASP A 273 -1.41 5.06 1.78
N MET A 274 -1.62 6.38 1.72
CA MET A 274 -1.00 7.35 2.62
C MET A 274 -1.35 7.08 4.10
N LEU A 275 -2.61 6.76 4.40
CA LEU A 275 -3.03 6.42 5.77
C LEU A 275 -2.34 5.15 6.29
N VAL A 276 -2.17 4.13 5.44
CA VAL A 276 -1.45 2.89 5.82
C VAL A 276 0.03 3.18 6.06
N LYS A 277 0.68 3.95 5.20
CA LYS A 277 2.09 4.39 5.37
C LYS A 277 2.30 5.20 6.64
N ALA A 278 1.29 5.99 7.05
CA ALA A 278 1.27 6.68 8.33
C ALA A 278 0.92 5.79 9.54
N GLY A 279 0.77 4.47 9.35
CA GLY A 279 0.54 3.49 10.42
C GLY A 279 -0.93 3.31 10.84
N TYR A 280 -1.87 3.89 10.11
CA TYR A 280 -3.30 3.73 10.43
C TYR A 280 -3.86 2.42 9.85
N SER A 281 -4.75 1.78 10.62
CA SER A 281 -5.65 0.75 10.08
C SER A 281 -6.84 1.42 9.41
N LEU A 282 -7.25 0.93 8.25
CA LEU A 282 -8.31 1.54 7.46
C LEU A 282 -9.69 1.06 7.89
N PHE A 283 -10.57 2.01 8.14
CA PHE A 283 -11.99 1.76 8.40
C PHE A 283 -12.83 2.79 7.65
N PHE A 284 -13.99 2.38 7.15
CA PHE A 284 -15.01 3.25 6.58
C PHE A 284 -16.34 3.05 7.30
N TYR A 285 -17.30 3.93 7.09
CA TYR A 285 -18.65 3.76 7.59
C TYR A 285 -19.66 3.98 6.47
N ARG A 286 -20.64 3.11 6.41
CA ARG A 286 -21.80 3.25 5.55
C ARG A 286 -23.02 2.75 6.28
N ASN A 287 -24.08 3.57 6.29
CA ASN A 287 -25.36 3.17 6.85
C ASN A 287 -26.29 2.76 5.71
N ASP A 288 -26.63 1.47 5.64
CA ASP A 288 -27.51 0.92 4.59
C ASP A 288 -28.94 1.48 4.66
N LYS A 289 -29.34 2.12 5.80
CA LYS A 289 -30.66 2.71 6.02
C LYS A 289 -30.72 4.22 5.72
N SER A 290 -29.58 4.82 5.42
CA SER A 290 -29.46 6.25 5.13
C SER A 290 -28.42 6.50 4.05
N THR A 291 -28.30 7.75 3.59
CA THR A 291 -27.28 8.16 2.62
C THR A 291 -25.95 8.50 3.28
N ILE A 292 -25.78 8.23 4.60
CA ILE A 292 -24.56 8.56 5.32
C ILE A 292 -23.49 7.54 4.94
N GLU A 293 -22.43 8.06 4.34
CA GLU A 293 -21.21 7.34 4.01
C GLU A 293 -20.02 8.21 4.37
N MET A 294 -18.95 7.61 4.87
CA MET A 294 -17.70 8.27 5.17
C MET A 294 -16.56 7.40 4.67
N ASP A 295 -15.65 7.97 3.89
CA ASP A 295 -14.62 7.20 3.19
C ASP A 295 -13.64 6.55 4.13
N PHE A 296 -13.15 7.28 5.15
CA PHE A 296 -12.28 6.70 6.17
C PHE A 296 -12.58 7.24 7.56
N PHE A 297 -12.19 6.42 8.56
CA PHE A 297 -12.10 6.81 9.95
C PHE A 297 -10.72 6.45 10.48
N VAL A 298 -10.06 7.39 11.11
CA VAL A 298 -8.80 7.19 11.81
C VAL A 298 -8.92 7.55 13.28
N ARG A 299 -8.13 6.89 14.10
CA ARG A 299 -8.05 7.23 15.52
C ARG A 299 -6.82 8.07 15.79
N ASP A 300 -7.01 9.28 16.33
CA ASP A 300 -5.95 10.07 16.93
C ASP A 300 -6.18 10.17 18.45
N LYS A 301 -5.33 9.49 19.22
CA LYS A 301 -5.44 9.38 20.70
C LYS A 301 -6.85 8.95 21.14
N ASN A 302 -7.63 9.89 21.67
CA ASN A 302 -8.99 9.69 22.15
C ASN A 302 -10.08 10.15 21.18
N SER A 303 -9.68 10.65 20.02
CA SER A 303 -10.58 11.20 19.01
C SER A 303 -10.76 10.25 17.86
N LEU A 304 -11.98 10.17 17.35
CA LEU A 304 -12.34 9.53 16.11
C LEU A 304 -12.43 10.61 15.03
N ILE A 305 -11.57 10.52 14.02
CA ILE A 305 -11.50 11.52 12.95
C ILE A 305 -12.08 10.93 11.69
N PRO A 306 -13.20 11.49 11.18
CA PRO A 306 -13.70 11.15 9.86
C PRO A 306 -12.83 11.82 8.78
N VAL A 307 -12.57 11.08 7.70
CA VAL A 307 -11.84 11.56 6.53
C VAL A 307 -12.71 11.33 5.30
N GLU A 308 -13.06 12.41 4.63
CA GLU A 308 -13.82 12.41 3.39
C GLU A 308 -12.93 12.83 2.23
N VAL A 309 -12.94 12.06 1.15
CA VAL A 309 -12.09 12.28 -0.03
C VAL A 309 -12.91 12.89 -1.16
N LYS A 310 -12.52 14.06 -1.61
CA LYS A 310 -13.16 14.76 -2.74
C LYS A 310 -12.16 14.96 -3.88
N ALA A 311 -12.51 14.44 -5.04
CA ALA A 311 -11.70 14.53 -6.25
C ALA A 311 -11.97 15.78 -7.10
N ASN A 312 -13.00 16.55 -6.76
CA ASN A 312 -13.42 17.75 -7.48
C ASN A 312 -13.52 18.95 -6.53
N ASP A 313 -13.36 20.17 -7.07
CA ASP A 313 -13.45 21.44 -6.34
C ASP A 313 -14.90 21.79 -5.91
N GLY A 314 -15.85 20.89 -6.10
CA GLY A 314 -17.25 21.08 -5.77
C GLY A 314 -17.50 21.04 -4.28
N CYS A 315 -17.46 22.17 -3.61
CA CYS A 315 -18.20 22.40 -2.39
C CYS A 315 -19.71 22.33 -2.72
N THR A 316 -20.27 21.15 -2.74
CA THR A 316 -21.72 21.00 -2.48
C THR A 316 -21.84 20.63 -1.03
N ALA A 317 -22.19 21.65 -0.23
CA ALA A 317 -22.64 21.48 1.14
C ALA A 317 -23.89 20.60 1.18
#